data_d69afa553d625f9cd6656e6449fa5d1a
#
_entry.id   d69afa553d625f9cd6656e6449fa5d1a
#
_cell.length_a   1.000
_cell.length_b   1.000
_cell.length_c   1.000
_cell.angle_alpha   90.00
_cell.angle_beta   90.00
_cell.angle_gamma   90.00
#
_symmetry.space_group_name_H-M   'P 1'
#
loop_
_entity.id
_entity.type
_entity.pdbx_description
1 polymer ?
#
loop_
_entity_poly.entity_id
_entity_poly.type
_entity_poly.pdbx_seq_one_letter_code
_entity_poly.pdbx_strand_id
1 'polypeptide(L)'
;MAMDNEENFWRILISQCRQEARQKEAGGTENSAIVRLANFLLLQAIEQRASDLHMEPYGEELRFRLRVDGWLTELPFRLPASLAPMLISRFKVQGNMDIAKHQQPQDGSFIFAEQGHKVDVRAAVMPVAGGEMLTLRLLDLQEDLLRLGELGFTPDKETQFRKLLNRPAGLIIVCGPMNSGKSTTLYAALRELNTAARKWITLDVYATI
;
A
#
# COMPACT_ATOMS: atom_id res chain seq x y z
N MET A 1 9.49 -1.44 -26.23
CA MET A 1 9.92 -0.03 -26.02
C MET A 1 9.68 0.50 -24.60
N ALA A 2 8.49 0.36 -23.98
CA ALA A 2 8.31 0.80 -22.59
C ALA A 2 9.06 -0.08 -21.58
N MET A 3 9.00 -1.40 -21.72
CA MET A 3 9.68 -2.36 -20.83
C MET A 3 11.21 -2.23 -20.83
N ASP A 4 11.83 -1.94 -22.00
CA ASP A 4 13.28 -1.74 -22.08
C ASP A 4 13.75 -0.47 -21.33
N ASN A 5 12.90 0.54 -21.25
CA ASN A 5 13.22 1.79 -20.57
C ASN A 5 13.12 1.66 -19.04
N GLU A 6 12.17 0.88 -18.55
CA GLU A 6 12.05 0.56 -17.12
C GLU A 6 13.20 -0.36 -16.68
N GLU A 7 13.51 -1.39 -17.45
CA GLU A 7 14.59 -2.33 -17.15
C GLU A 7 15.95 -1.62 -17.05
N ASN A 8 16.15 -0.59 -17.83
CA ASN A 8 17.37 0.23 -17.78
C ASN A 8 17.37 1.20 -16.60
N PHE A 9 16.22 1.75 -16.23
CA PHE A 9 16.09 2.74 -15.17
C PHE A 9 16.51 2.17 -13.81
N TRP A 10 15.94 1.04 -13.40
CA TRP A 10 16.27 0.52 -12.07
C TRP A 10 17.61 -0.21 -11.99
N ARG A 11 18.18 -0.68 -13.12
CA ARG A 11 19.60 -1.11 -13.16
C ARG A 11 20.53 0.05 -12.84
N ILE A 12 20.29 1.21 -13.42
CA ILE A 12 21.03 2.44 -13.11
C ILE A 12 20.85 2.81 -11.64
N LEU A 13 19.63 2.79 -11.14
CA LEU A 13 19.32 3.16 -9.77
C LEU A 13 19.98 2.22 -8.74
N ILE A 14 19.98 0.91 -8.98
CA ILE A 14 20.70 -0.06 -8.14
C ILE A 14 22.21 0.19 -8.19
N SER A 15 22.76 0.51 -9.34
CA SER A 15 24.17 0.87 -9.48
C SER A 15 24.52 2.11 -8.66
N GLN A 16 23.68 3.13 -8.67
CA GLN A 16 23.83 4.34 -7.85
C GLN A 16 23.74 4.03 -6.34
N CYS A 17 22.78 3.19 -5.92
CA CYS A 17 22.69 2.73 -4.53
C CYS A 17 23.97 2.03 -4.07
N ARG A 18 24.58 1.19 -4.94
CA ARG A 18 25.86 0.53 -4.62
C ARG A 18 27.00 1.53 -4.49
N GLN A 19 27.02 2.56 -5.32
CA GLN A 19 28.05 3.60 -5.27
C GLN A 19 27.92 4.45 -4.01
N GLU A 20 26.72 4.92 -3.68
CA GLU A 20 26.42 5.67 -2.45
C GLU A 20 26.77 4.86 -1.18
N ALA A 21 26.41 3.58 -1.17
CA ALA A 21 26.73 2.67 -0.05
C ALA A 21 28.24 2.52 0.18
N ARG A 22 29.05 2.51 -0.89
CA ARG A 22 30.52 2.43 -0.79
C ARG A 22 31.15 3.73 -0.28
N GLN A 23 30.56 4.87 -0.61
CA GLN A 23 31.07 6.20 -0.22
C GLN A 23 30.66 6.60 1.21
N LYS A 24 29.86 5.74 1.93
CA LYS A 24 29.27 6.07 3.23
C LYS A 24 28.45 7.38 3.24
N GLU A 25 28.10 7.90 2.10
CA GLU A 25 27.24 9.07 1.93
C GLU A 25 25.76 8.74 2.10
N ALA A 26 25.44 7.66 2.81
CA ALA A 26 24.09 7.29 3.16
C ALA A 26 23.47 8.23 4.21
N GLY A 27 23.66 9.50 4.02
CA GLY A 27 22.91 10.54 4.72
C GLY A 27 21.58 10.73 4.02
N GLY A 28 20.48 10.56 4.75
CA GLY A 28 19.11 10.65 4.30
C GLY A 28 18.69 11.97 3.65
N THR A 29 19.39 12.38 2.61
CA THR A 29 18.94 13.45 1.73
C THR A 29 17.81 12.93 0.87
N GLU A 30 16.77 13.71 0.66
CA GLU A 30 15.60 13.38 -0.19
C GLU A 30 16.00 12.92 -1.61
N ASN A 31 17.23 13.18 -2.02
CA ASN A 31 17.77 12.87 -3.35
C ASN A 31 18.66 11.61 -3.39
N SER A 32 18.80 10.86 -2.31
CA SER A 32 19.63 9.65 -2.33
C SER A 32 19.01 8.56 -3.22
N ALA A 33 19.85 7.72 -3.82
CA ALA A 33 19.41 6.66 -4.72
C ALA A 33 18.47 5.68 -4.02
N ILE A 34 18.68 5.42 -2.71
CA ILE A 34 17.83 4.53 -1.92
C ILE A 34 16.41 5.10 -1.71
N VAL A 35 16.28 6.42 -1.56
CA VAL A 35 14.99 7.09 -1.46
C VAL A 35 14.24 7.01 -2.79
N ARG A 36 14.93 7.28 -3.90
CA ARG A 36 14.35 7.13 -5.24
C ARG A 36 13.93 5.70 -5.54
N LEU A 37 14.69 4.70 -5.09
CA LEU A 37 14.34 3.30 -5.22
C LEU A 37 13.10 2.95 -4.39
N ALA A 38 13.01 3.43 -3.15
CA ALA A 38 11.83 3.24 -2.30
C ALA A 38 10.57 3.84 -2.92
N ASN A 39 10.66 5.08 -3.41
CA ASN A 39 9.55 5.75 -4.07
C ASN A 39 9.15 5.04 -5.38
N PHE A 40 10.11 4.63 -6.18
CA PHE A 40 9.86 3.86 -7.41
C PHE A 40 9.10 2.55 -7.13
N LEU A 41 9.50 1.80 -6.09
CA LEU A 41 8.81 0.57 -5.69
C LEU A 41 7.36 0.81 -5.29
N LEU A 42 7.09 1.90 -4.56
CA LEU A 42 5.73 2.28 -4.18
C LEU A 42 4.90 2.70 -5.40
N LEU A 43 5.46 3.53 -6.30
CA LEU A 43 4.79 3.93 -7.53
C LEU A 43 4.45 2.72 -8.40
N GLN A 44 5.39 1.78 -8.59
CA GLN A 44 5.14 0.54 -9.33
C GLN A 44 4.00 -0.28 -8.71
N ALA A 45 3.95 -0.36 -7.38
CA ALA A 45 2.86 -1.06 -6.69
C ALA A 45 1.51 -0.35 -6.92
N ILE A 46 1.48 0.98 -6.86
CA ILE A 46 0.27 1.79 -7.09
C ILE A 46 -0.20 1.66 -8.54
N GLU A 47 0.69 1.82 -9.53
CA GLU A 47 0.37 1.71 -10.96
C GLU A 47 -0.21 0.35 -11.33
N GLN A 48 0.30 -0.72 -10.71
CA GLN A 48 -0.21 -2.07 -10.89
C GLN A 48 -1.42 -2.41 -10.00
N ARG A 49 -1.94 -1.44 -9.23
CA ARG A 49 -3.06 -1.62 -8.29
C ARG A 49 -2.82 -2.76 -7.30
N ALA A 50 -1.57 -2.90 -6.85
CA ALA A 50 -1.22 -3.91 -5.88
C ALA A 50 -1.77 -3.56 -4.48
N SER A 51 -2.34 -4.54 -3.80
CA SER A 51 -2.74 -4.40 -2.40
C SER A 51 -1.56 -4.46 -1.43
N ASP A 52 -0.53 -5.24 -1.79
CA ASP A 52 0.65 -5.42 -0.94
C ASP A 52 1.92 -5.46 -1.81
N LEU A 53 3.01 -4.89 -1.28
CA LEU A 53 4.38 -5.04 -1.77
C LEU A 53 5.19 -5.80 -0.73
N HIS A 54 5.74 -6.94 -1.11
CA HIS A 54 6.57 -7.77 -0.27
C HIS A 54 8.04 -7.65 -0.67
N MET A 55 8.91 -7.47 0.30
CA MET A 55 10.37 -7.46 0.16
C MET A 55 10.94 -8.57 1.03
N GLU A 56 11.53 -9.57 0.41
CA GLU A 56 11.91 -10.81 1.07
C GLU A 56 13.36 -11.19 0.77
N PRO A 57 14.17 -11.55 1.80
CA PRO A 57 15.46 -12.16 1.58
C PRO A 57 15.33 -13.44 0.73
N TYR A 58 16.17 -13.57 -0.29
CA TYR A 58 16.21 -14.72 -1.18
C TYR A 58 17.66 -15.02 -1.59
N GLY A 59 18.34 -15.87 -0.82
CA GLY A 59 19.76 -16.09 -0.97
C GLY A 59 20.57 -14.81 -0.72
N GLU A 60 21.41 -14.45 -1.69
CA GLU A 60 22.25 -13.24 -1.65
C GLU A 60 21.53 -11.99 -2.18
N GLU A 61 20.22 -12.04 -2.32
CA GLU A 61 19.40 -10.99 -2.91
C GLU A 61 18.14 -10.68 -2.08
N LEU A 62 17.56 -9.52 -2.28
CA LEU A 62 16.22 -9.16 -1.82
C LEU A 62 15.28 -9.25 -3.03
N ARG A 63 14.25 -10.08 -2.91
CA ARG A 63 13.19 -10.29 -3.89
C ARG A 63 12.02 -9.38 -3.60
N PHE A 64 11.37 -8.88 -4.65
CA PHE A 64 10.18 -8.04 -4.58
C PHE A 64 9.00 -8.77 -5.21
N ARG A 65 7.86 -8.80 -4.50
CA ARG A 65 6.62 -9.36 -5.03
C ARG A 65 5.46 -8.41 -4.77
N LEU A 66 4.61 -8.25 -5.76
CA LEU A 66 3.35 -7.50 -5.66
C LEU A 66 2.20 -8.47 -5.51
N ARG A 67 1.21 -8.10 -4.69
CA ARG A 67 -0.08 -8.79 -4.66
C ARG A 67 -1.08 -7.99 -5.49
N VAL A 68 -1.46 -8.53 -6.63
CA VAL A 68 -2.44 -7.94 -7.55
C VAL A 68 -3.61 -8.92 -7.69
N ASP A 69 -4.83 -8.47 -7.45
CA ASP A 69 -6.05 -9.30 -7.50
C ASP A 69 -5.94 -10.62 -6.71
N GLY A 70 -5.24 -10.58 -5.57
CA GLY A 70 -5.01 -11.74 -4.71
C GLY A 70 -3.83 -12.62 -5.08
N TRP A 71 -3.24 -12.47 -6.28
CA TRP A 71 -2.10 -13.23 -6.76
C TRP A 71 -0.77 -12.52 -6.49
N LEU A 72 0.25 -13.30 -6.14
CA LEU A 72 1.62 -12.79 -5.98
C LEU A 72 2.37 -12.84 -7.31
N THR A 73 2.84 -11.69 -7.78
CA THR A 73 3.67 -11.55 -8.98
C THR A 73 5.04 -11.02 -8.59
N GLU A 74 6.11 -11.66 -9.04
CA GLU A 74 7.48 -11.20 -8.78
C GLU A 74 7.84 -10.06 -9.74
N LEU A 75 8.48 -9.02 -9.21
CA LEU A 75 9.06 -7.96 -10.05
C LEU A 75 10.31 -8.49 -10.79
N PRO A 76 10.58 -7.99 -12.01
CA PRO A 76 11.63 -8.53 -12.87
C PRO A 76 13.06 -8.17 -12.43
N PHE A 77 13.23 -7.68 -11.20
CA PHE A 77 14.53 -7.30 -10.65
C PHE A 77 14.66 -7.67 -9.19
N ARG A 78 15.89 -7.74 -8.72
CA ARG A 78 16.26 -8.03 -7.34
C ARG A 78 17.34 -7.06 -6.88
N LEU A 79 17.38 -6.81 -5.57
CA LEU A 79 18.38 -5.96 -4.96
C LEU A 79 19.42 -6.87 -4.27
N PRO A 80 20.74 -6.57 -4.38
CA PRO A 80 21.74 -7.28 -3.59
C PRO A 80 21.44 -7.22 -2.10
N ALA A 81 21.60 -8.34 -1.37
CA ALA A 81 21.32 -8.42 0.06
C ALA A 81 22.07 -7.36 0.87
N SER A 82 23.24 -6.93 0.40
CA SER A 82 24.03 -5.86 1.06
C SER A 82 23.33 -4.49 1.08
N LEU A 83 22.36 -4.24 0.20
CA LEU A 83 21.60 -3.00 0.14
C LEU A 83 20.23 -3.11 0.83
N ALA A 84 19.80 -4.32 1.17
CA ALA A 84 18.50 -4.56 1.81
C ALA A 84 18.34 -3.77 3.14
N PRO A 85 19.33 -3.73 4.04
CA PRO A 85 19.21 -2.98 5.30
C PRO A 85 18.96 -1.49 5.08
N MET A 86 19.56 -0.89 4.05
CA MET A 86 19.38 0.53 3.74
C MET A 86 17.95 0.81 3.29
N LEU A 87 17.41 -0.04 2.41
CA LEU A 87 16.04 0.10 1.90
C LEU A 87 15.02 -0.11 3.02
N ILE A 88 15.18 -1.16 3.82
CA ILE A 88 14.29 -1.44 4.95
C ILE A 88 14.36 -0.32 5.99
N SER A 89 15.56 0.17 6.33
CA SER A 89 15.72 1.32 7.24
C SER A 89 15.01 2.56 6.73
N ARG A 90 15.02 2.83 5.41
CA ARG A 90 14.25 3.94 4.82
C ARG A 90 12.76 3.81 5.13
N PHE A 91 12.17 2.63 4.95
CA PHE A 91 10.76 2.39 5.27
C PHE A 91 10.48 2.39 6.77
N LYS A 92 11.42 1.92 7.60
CA LYS A 92 11.31 2.06 9.05
C LYS A 92 11.22 3.52 9.49
N VAL A 93 12.07 4.39 8.92
CA VAL A 93 12.03 5.84 9.18
C VAL A 93 10.68 6.42 8.77
N GLN A 94 10.20 6.12 7.57
CA GLN A 94 8.89 6.60 7.11
C GLN A 94 7.73 6.13 8.00
N GLY A 95 7.77 4.87 8.45
CA GLY A 95 6.76 4.27 9.32
C GLY A 95 6.94 4.58 10.82
N ASN A 96 7.87 5.46 11.17
CA ASN A 96 8.21 5.80 12.57
C ASN A 96 8.58 4.58 13.42
N MET A 97 9.28 3.61 12.82
CA MET A 97 9.81 2.41 13.45
C MET A 97 11.26 2.61 13.92
N ASP A 98 11.69 1.81 14.86
CA ASP A 98 13.06 1.85 15.41
C ASP A 98 14.04 1.16 14.44
N ILE A 99 14.97 1.93 13.87
CA ILE A 99 15.97 1.44 12.92
C ILE A 99 17.04 0.55 13.55
N ALA A 100 17.25 0.65 14.88
CA ALA A 100 18.26 -0.13 15.59
C ALA A 100 17.77 -1.55 15.95
N LYS A 101 16.46 -1.79 15.92
CA LYS A 101 15.88 -3.09 16.25
C LYS A 101 15.70 -3.92 14.98
N HIS A 102 16.55 -4.97 14.86
CA HIS A 102 16.53 -5.89 13.71
C HIS A 102 15.98 -7.28 14.05
N GLN A 103 15.82 -7.60 15.33
CA GLN A 103 15.43 -8.94 15.80
C GLN A 103 14.00 -9.00 16.35
N GLN A 104 13.22 -7.95 16.20
CA GLN A 104 11.86 -7.87 16.72
C GLN A 104 10.91 -7.45 15.59
N PRO A 105 9.72 -8.03 15.52
CA PRO A 105 8.67 -7.53 14.63
C PRO A 105 8.34 -6.08 14.98
N GLN A 106 8.08 -5.28 13.95
CA GLN A 106 7.68 -3.88 14.08
C GLN A 106 6.61 -3.56 13.06
N ASP A 107 5.66 -2.74 13.47
CA ASP A 107 4.61 -2.20 12.62
C ASP A 107 4.68 -0.69 12.60
N GLY A 108 4.35 -0.08 11.47
CA GLY A 108 4.30 1.35 11.29
C GLY A 108 3.35 1.75 10.18
N SER A 109 3.12 3.06 10.04
CA SER A 109 2.31 3.58 8.94
C SER A 109 2.78 4.96 8.52
N PHE A 110 2.55 5.29 7.25
CA PHE A 110 2.87 6.61 6.71
C PHE A 110 1.99 6.91 5.50
N ILE A 111 1.81 8.19 5.21
CA ILE A 111 1.15 8.63 3.99
C ILE A 111 2.21 8.81 2.90
N PHE A 112 2.06 8.10 1.81
CA PHE A 112 2.85 8.32 0.60
C PHE A 112 2.09 9.26 -0.33
N ALA A 113 2.71 10.39 -0.68
CA ALA A 113 2.11 11.38 -1.56
C ALA A 113 3.15 11.81 -2.61
N GLU A 114 3.02 11.29 -3.82
CA GLU A 114 3.93 11.57 -4.94
C GLU A 114 3.19 11.41 -6.28
N GLN A 115 3.55 12.23 -7.26
CA GLN A 115 3.00 12.20 -8.63
C GLN A 115 1.46 12.21 -8.69
N GLY A 116 0.81 12.90 -7.74
CA GLY A 116 -0.65 12.99 -7.68
C GLY A 116 -1.33 11.81 -6.96
N HIS A 117 -0.60 10.77 -6.59
CA HIS A 117 -1.13 9.67 -5.77
C HIS A 117 -1.03 10.02 -4.28
N LYS A 118 -2.03 9.60 -3.52
CA LYS A 118 -2.02 9.71 -2.06
C LYS A 118 -2.53 8.41 -1.47
N VAL A 119 -1.62 7.66 -0.83
CA VAL A 119 -1.87 6.30 -0.36
C VAL A 119 -1.48 6.21 1.12
N ASP A 120 -2.32 5.61 1.95
CA ASP A 120 -1.97 5.19 3.31
C ASP A 120 -1.21 3.85 3.22
N VAL A 121 0.04 3.85 3.65
CA VAL A 121 0.91 2.68 3.62
C VAL A 121 1.09 2.14 5.03
N ARG A 122 0.71 0.89 5.23
CA ARG A 122 0.99 0.14 6.46
C ARG A 122 2.18 -0.77 6.24
N ALA A 123 3.19 -0.60 7.06
CA ALA A 123 4.44 -1.33 6.98
C ALA A 123 4.57 -2.30 8.14
N ALA A 124 4.88 -3.56 7.83
CA ALA A 124 5.22 -4.59 8.82
C ALA A 124 6.60 -5.15 8.51
N VAL A 125 7.51 -5.06 9.46
CA VAL A 125 8.85 -5.62 9.39
C VAL A 125 8.94 -6.85 10.27
N MET A 126 9.43 -7.95 9.72
CA MET A 126 9.65 -9.19 10.45
C MET A 126 11.10 -9.68 10.30
N PRO A 127 11.75 -10.07 11.40
CA PRO A 127 13.02 -10.78 11.32
C PRO A 127 12.80 -12.19 10.75
N VAL A 128 13.62 -12.55 9.78
CA VAL A 128 13.59 -13.88 9.13
C VAL A 128 15.01 -14.38 8.93
N ALA A 129 15.16 -15.66 8.55
CA ALA A 129 16.46 -16.18 8.16
C ALA A 129 17.01 -15.38 6.96
N GLY A 130 18.20 -14.83 7.10
CA GLY A 130 18.85 -14.01 6.06
C GLY A 130 18.61 -12.51 6.16
N GLY A 131 17.90 -12.01 7.20
CA GLY A 131 17.73 -10.57 7.44
C GLY A 131 16.33 -10.18 7.90
N GLU A 132 15.79 -9.12 7.35
CA GLU A 132 14.44 -8.64 7.64
C GLU A 132 13.56 -8.75 6.38
N MET A 133 12.33 -9.18 6.56
CA MET A 133 11.28 -9.12 5.58
C MET A 133 10.42 -7.88 5.84
N LEU A 134 10.03 -7.17 4.80
CA LEU A 134 9.13 -6.03 4.88
C LEU A 134 7.90 -6.28 4.00
N THR A 135 6.73 -6.04 4.56
CA THR A 135 5.47 -6.01 3.82
C THR A 135 4.87 -4.62 3.92
N LEU A 136 4.58 -4.01 2.78
CA LEU A 136 3.86 -2.75 2.69
C LEU A 136 2.45 -3.03 2.15
N ARG A 137 1.42 -2.75 2.93
CA ARG A 137 0.03 -2.76 2.48
C ARG A 137 -0.36 -1.37 2.04
N LEU A 138 -0.87 -1.26 0.82
CA LEU A 138 -1.27 0.00 0.22
C LEU A 138 -2.80 0.14 0.31
N LEU A 139 -3.23 1.21 0.95
CA LEU A 139 -4.64 1.58 1.04
C LEU A 139 -4.80 2.89 0.27
N ASP A 140 -5.33 2.81 -0.94
CA ASP A 140 -5.54 4.00 -1.76
C ASP A 140 -6.59 4.90 -1.10
N LEU A 141 -6.17 6.12 -0.73
CA LEU A 141 -7.05 7.14 -0.15
C LEU A 141 -7.84 7.89 -1.24
N GLN A 142 -7.46 7.68 -2.48
CA GLN A 142 -8.08 8.31 -3.66
C GLN A 142 -8.99 7.35 -4.44
N GLU A 143 -9.15 6.10 -4.01
CA GLU A 143 -10.26 5.35 -4.54
C GLU A 143 -11.51 6.20 -4.32
N ASP A 144 -11.96 6.82 -5.42
CA ASP A 144 -13.21 7.56 -5.46
C ASP A 144 -14.26 6.66 -4.83
N LEU A 145 -14.69 7.01 -3.63
CA LEU A 145 -15.71 6.25 -2.92
C LEU A 145 -16.87 6.07 -3.89
N LEU A 146 -16.99 4.88 -4.46
CA LEU A 146 -18.02 4.57 -5.44
C LEU A 146 -19.38 5.05 -4.94
N ARG A 147 -20.16 5.62 -5.84
CA ARG A 147 -21.57 5.93 -5.55
C ARG A 147 -22.36 4.64 -5.55
N LEU A 148 -23.49 4.64 -4.89
CA LEU A 148 -24.35 3.45 -4.81
C LEU A 148 -24.70 2.89 -6.18
N GLY A 149 -24.95 3.75 -7.19
CA GLY A 149 -25.23 3.35 -8.57
C GLY A 149 -24.03 2.76 -9.33
N GLU A 150 -22.81 2.91 -8.82
CA GLU A 150 -21.56 2.42 -9.43
C GLU A 150 -21.14 1.04 -8.88
N LEU A 151 -21.85 0.52 -7.87
CA LEU A 151 -21.56 -0.77 -7.23
C LEU A 151 -21.98 -1.99 -8.08
N GLY A 152 -22.60 -1.79 -9.25
CA GLY A 152 -23.05 -2.89 -10.11
C GLY A 152 -24.35 -3.54 -9.67
N PHE A 153 -25.14 -2.92 -8.80
CA PHE A 153 -26.49 -3.38 -8.52
C PHE A 153 -27.40 -3.28 -9.77
N THR A 154 -28.32 -4.22 -9.90
CA THR A 154 -29.44 -4.03 -10.86
C THR A 154 -30.33 -2.86 -10.37
N PRO A 155 -30.99 -2.11 -11.27
CA PRO A 155 -31.80 -0.95 -10.89
C PRO A 155 -32.84 -1.25 -9.80
N ASP A 156 -33.47 -2.45 -9.85
CA ASP A 156 -34.44 -2.87 -8.85
C ASP A 156 -33.79 -3.08 -7.47
N LYS A 157 -32.60 -3.70 -7.43
CA LYS A 157 -31.86 -3.95 -6.19
C LYS A 157 -31.32 -2.65 -5.59
N GLU A 158 -30.82 -1.76 -6.41
CA GLU A 158 -30.40 -0.44 -5.99
C GLU A 158 -31.56 0.34 -5.35
N THR A 159 -32.73 0.36 -6.03
CA THR A 159 -33.93 1.00 -5.50
C THR A 159 -34.39 0.41 -4.17
N GLN A 160 -34.33 -0.92 -4.03
CA GLN A 160 -34.66 -1.61 -2.78
C GLN A 160 -33.67 -1.23 -1.68
N PHE A 161 -32.38 -1.20 -1.99
CA PHE A 161 -31.34 -0.85 -1.02
C PHE A 161 -31.46 0.60 -0.56
N ARG A 162 -31.71 1.54 -1.47
CA ARG A 162 -32.02 2.95 -1.14
C ARG A 162 -33.21 3.10 -0.20
N LYS A 163 -34.28 2.31 -0.42
CA LYS A 163 -35.43 2.28 0.49
C LYS A 163 -35.09 1.77 1.89
N LEU A 164 -34.21 0.74 1.97
CA LEU A 164 -33.73 0.22 3.26
C LEU A 164 -32.87 1.25 4.00
N LEU A 165 -31.96 1.92 3.30
CA LEU A 165 -31.08 2.95 3.89
C LEU A 165 -31.88 4.14 4.44
N ASN A 166 -33.04 4.45 3.89
CA ASN A 166 -33.86 5.58 4.33
C ASN A 166 -34.89 5.20 5.42
N ARG A 167 -34.88 4.00 5.96
CA ARG A 167 -35.73 3.64 7.09
C ARG A 167 -35.29 4.38 8.36
N PRO A 168 -36.24 4.82 9.21
CA PRO A 168 -35.94 5.60 10.42
C PRO A 168 -35.19 4.78 11.48
N ALA A 169 -35.28 3.44 11.45
CA ALA A 169 -34.60 2.55 12.36
C ALA A 169 -34.42 1.16 11.72
N GLY A 170 -33.39 0.46 12.15
CA GLY A 170 -33.09 -0.91 11.66
C GLY A 170 -31.61 -1.25 11.81
N LEU A 171 -31.28 -2.46 11.41
CA LEU A 171 -29.93 -2.97 11.31
C LEU A 171 -29.72 -3.48 9.88
N ILE A 172 -28.63 -3.03 9.23
CA ILE A 172 -28.21 -3.53 7.93
C ILE A 172 -26.86 -4.23 8.13
N ILE A 173 -26.78 -5.49 7.76
CA ILE A 173 -25.55 -6.30 7.85
C ILE A 173 -25.06 -6.57 6.44
N VAL A 174 -23.80 -6.17 6.17
CA VAL A 174 -23.08 -6.48 4.93
C VAL A 174 -22.04 -7.55 5.24
N CYS A 175 -22.22 -8.75 4.68
CA CYS A 175 -21.35 -9.90 4.93
C CYS A 175 -20.83 -10.51 3.63
N GLY A 176 -19.66 -11.16 3.70
CA GLY A 176 -19.01 -11.80 2.56
C GLY A 176 -17.54 -12.12 2.86
N PRO A 177 -16.85 -12.85 1.98
CA PRO A 177 -15.42 -13.15 2.12
C PRO A 177 -14.55 -11.89 2.03
N MET A 178 -13.24 -12.04 2.26
CA MET A 178 -12.29 -10.93 2.05
C MET A 178 -12.35 -10.45 0.58
N ASN A 179 -12.15 -9.16 0.38
CA ASN A 179 -12.18 -8.49 -0.95
C ASN A 179 -13.49 -8.64 -1.74
N SER A 180 -14.62 -8.92 -1.07
CA SER A 180 -15.93 -9.02 -1.71
C SER A 180 -16.70 -7.71 -1.84
N GLY A 181 -16.06 -6.57 -1.56
CA GLY A 181 -16.66 -5.24 -1.66
C GLY A 181 -17.52 -4.83 -0.45
N LYS A 182 -17.39 -5.49 0.72
CA LYS A 182 -18.14 -5.13 1.94
C LYS A 182 -17.94 -3.67 2.35
N SER A 183 -16.68 -3.26 2.51
CA SER A 183 -16.32 -1.89 2.90
C SER A 183 -16.76 -0.90 1.84
N THR A 184 -16.51 -1.18 0.57
CA THR A 184 -16.95 -0.36 -0.56
C THR A 184 -18.48 -0.12 -0.55
N THR A 185 -19.26 -1.18 -0.30
CA THR A 185 -20.72 -1.08 -0.18
C THR A 185 -21.13 -0.22 1.03
N LEU A 186 -20.47 -0.39 2.17
CA LEU A 186 -20.75 0.41 3.38
C LEU A 186 -20.42 1.89 3.16
N TYR A 187 -19.26 2.19 2.56
CA TYR A 187 -18.87 3.59 2.28
C TYR A 187 -19.77 4.23 1.23
N ALA A 188 -20.18 3.52 0.20
CA ALA A 188 -21.15 4.02 -0.78
C ALA A 188 -22.51 4.32 -0.12
N ALA A 189 -22.96 3.46 0.79
CA ALA A 189 -24.19 3.68 1.55
C ALA A 189 -24.05 4.88 2.50
N LEU A 190 -22.91 5.02 3.20
CA LEU A 190 -22.63 6.15 4.07
C LEU A 190 -22.62 7.47 3.27
N ARG A 191 -21.96 7.48 2.12
CA ARG A 191 -21.93 8.64 1.20
C ARG A 191 -23.33 9.08 0.76
N GLU A 192 -24.20 8.12 0.41
CA GLU A 192 -25.59 8.37 0.03
C GLU A 192 -26.40 9.02 1.15
N LEU A 193 -26.13 8.59 2.38
CA LEU A 193 -26.83 9.05 3.56
C LEU A 193 -26.22 10.33 4.15
N ASN A 194 -25.01 10.74 3.79
CA ASN A 194 -24.30 11.90 4.33
C ASN A 194 -24.93 13.20 3.85
N THR A 195 -25.89 13.69 4.58
CA THR A 195 -26.59 14.95 4.33
C THR A 195 -26.46 15.85 5.55
N ALA A 196 -26.54 17.16 5.37
CA ALA A 196 -26.50 18.13 6.47
C ALA A 196 -27.59 17.92 7.54
N ALA A 197 -28.64 17.17 7.23
CA ALA A 197 -29.74 16.86 8.13
C ALA A 197 -29.52 15.62 9.03
N ARG A 198 -28.41 14.89 8.83
CA ARG A 198 -28.15 13.64 9.56
C ARG A 198 -26.82 13.69 10.27
N LYS A 199 -26.80 13.24 11.54
CA LYS A 199 -25.56 13.07 12.31
C LYS A 199 -25.06 11.63 12.16
N TRP A 200 -23.78 11.45 11.91
CA TRP A 200 -23.08 10.19 11.72
C TRP A 200 -22.14 9.90 12.88
N ILE A 201 -21.96 8.66 13.19
CA ILE A 201 -20.86 8.14 13.99
C ILE A 201 -20.38 6.87 13.31
N THR A 202 -19.13 6.83 12.87
CA THR A 202 -18.46 5.62 12.39
C THR A 202 -17.55 5.07 13.48
N LEU A 203 -17.65 3.78 13.75
CA LEU A 203 -16.70 3.03 14.57
C LEU A 203 -16.00 2.06 13.64
N ASP A 204 -14.91 2.51 13.05
CA ASP A 204 -14.12 1.68 12.14
C ASP A 204 -12.71 1.55 12.66
N VAL A 205 -12.18 0.32 12.63
CA VAL A 205 -10.79 0.03 13.01
C VAL A 205 -9.81 0.58 11.95
N TYR A 206 -10.32 0.96 10.76
CA TYR A 206 -9.52 1.28 9.57
C TYR A 206 -9.94 2.53 8.80
N ALA A 207 -10.93 3.29 9.25
CA ALA A 207 -11.36 4.48 8.51
C ALA A 207 -10.62 5.74 8.97
N THR A 208 -9.80 6.24 8.08
CA THR A 208 -9.51 7.68 8.03
C THR A 208 -10.44 8.26 6.96
N ILE A 209 -11.52 8.91 7.34
CA ILE A 209 -12.39 9.71 6.48
C ILE A 209 -11.85 11.13 6.47
#